data_e1dd93ed0d8554070c8e133459ac08dd
#
_entry.id   e1dd93ed0d8554070c8e133459ac08dd
#
_cell.length_a   1.000
_cell.length_b   1.000
_cell.length_c   1.000
_cell.angle_alpha   90.00
_cell.angle_beta   90.00
_cell.angle_gamma   90.00
#
_symmetry.space_group_name_H-M   'P 1'
#
loop_
_entity.id
_entity.type
_entity.pdbx_description
1 polymer ?
#
loop_
_entity_poly.entity_id
_entity_poly.type
_entity_poly.pdbx_seq_one_letter_code
_entity_poly.pdbx_strand_id
1 'polypeptide(L)'
;TFATIWKQAEQKFDESGNESEVGINGFHAFRASWDEHPDRDEQWRDAEIGRIGEEKFRREYGCEFLVFDETLINSIKLAVMEGGSPILNMGQTRWYKKPSPEYTYCIALDPSMGTGGDYAAIQVIELPTYEQVAEWRHNTTAIPGQIRVLSDICKYVADTTSNPQGIYWSVENNGLGEAALIVINDYGEENIPGLFVSEPIRKGHVRKFRKGFNTTHSTKVTACSRLKTMIENDKMIVHSKPLISELKGYVATGSSYQAKVGMTDDLISATLLAIRMMGVLKDWDPRVYNTFTQAETDEDYEPPMPIFISGY
;
A
#
# COMPACT_ATOMS: atom_id res chain seq x y z
N THR A 1 11.99 15.11 -20.63
CA THR A 1 13.12 14.48 -19.90
C THR A 1 14.02 13.69 -20.86
N PHE A 2 15.24 13.32 -20.44
CA PHE A 2 16.14 12.51 -21.26
C PHE A 2 15.50 11.16 -21.66
N ALA A 3 14.79 10.51 -20.74
CA ALA A 3 14.05 9.27 -21.01
C ALA A 3 13.00 9.43 -22.12
N THR A 4 12.34 10.59 -22.20
CA THR A 4 11.39 10.88 -23.29
C THR A 4 12.09 11.02 -24.63
N ILE A 5 13.23 11.73 -24.66
CA ILE A 5 14.06 11.88 -25.86
C ILE A 5 14.58 10.52 -26.32
N TRP A 6 15.03 9.69 -25.39
CA TRP A 6 15.51 8.34 -25.69
C TRP A 6 14.41 7.44 -26.29
N LYS A 7 13.23 7.40 -25.66
CA LYS A 7 12.09 6.63 -26.19
C LYS A 7 11.71 7.04 -27.62
N GLN A 8 11.75 8.34 -27.90
CA GLN A 8 11.50 8.85 -29.25
C GLN A 8 12.64 8.49 -30.23
N ALA A 9 13.87 8.41 -29.75
CA ALA A 9 15.01 7.99 -30.55
C ALA A 9 15.02 6.48 -30.86
N GLU A 10 14.37 5.67 -30.02
CA GLU A 10 14.15 4.23 -30.26
C GLU A 10 12.98 3.95 -31.22
N GLN A 11 12.05 4.90 -31.39
CA GLN A 11 10.93 4.78 -32.33
C GLN A 11 11.40 5.08 -33.75
N LYS A 12 11.78 4.03 -34.48
CA LYS A 12 12.32 4.10 -35.85
C LYS A 12 11.26 4.05 -36.95
N PHE A 13 9.97 3.99 -36.60
CA PHE A 13 8.87 3.99 -37.54
C PHE A 13 8.09 5.31 -37.42
N ASP A 14 7.82 5.96 -38.56
CA ASP A 14 6.93 7.11 -38.61
C ASP A 14 5.45 6.69 -38.50
N GLU A 15 4.53 7.67 -38.43
CA GLU A 15 3.08 7.41 -38.35
C GLU A 15 2.54 6.68 -39.61
N SER A 16 3.30 6.65 -40.67
CA SER A 16 2.98 5.95 -41.92
C SER A 16 3.60 4.55 -42.01
N GLY A 17 4.38 4.13 -40.96
CA GLY A 17 5.02 2.83 -40.89
C GLY A 17 6.30 2.69 -41.69
N ASN A 18 6.90 3.80 -42.18
CA ASN A 18 8.20 3.75 -42.85
C ASN A 18 9.33 3.69 -41.83
N GLU A 19 10.31 2.82 -42.08
CA GLU A 19 11.49 2.66 -41.23
C GLU A 19 12.51 3.78 -41.49
N SER A 20 13.11 4.30 -40.42
CA SER A 20 14.15 5.31 -40.46
C SER A 20 15.39 4.84 -39.66
N GLU A 21 16.58 5.24 -40.07
CA GLU A 21 17.80 4.99 -39.31
C GLU A 21 17.85 5.76 -37.99
N VAL A 22 17.15 6.87 -37.91
CA VAL A 22 17.02 7.73 -36.72
C VAL A 22 15.61 7.65 -36.16
N GLY A 23 15.48 7.94 -34.86
CA GLY A 23 14.17 8.00 -34.21
C GLY A 23 13.32 9.14 -34.73
N ILE A 24 12.01 9.14 -34.36
CA ILE A 24 11.04 10.16 -34.77
C ILE A 24 11.43 11.58 -34.34
N ASN A 25 12.34 11.72 -33.36
CA ASN A 25 12.90 12.98 -32.91
C ASN A 25 14.23 13.36 -33.60
N GLY A 26 14.66 12.63 -34.62
CA GLY A 26 15.88 12.86 -35.39
C GLY A 26 17.18 12.42 -34.68
N PHE A 27 17.12 11.77 -33.51
CA PHE A 27 18.27 11.25 -32.82
C PHE A 27 18.48 9.76 -33.10
N HIS A 28 19.76 9.33 -33.12
CA HIS A 28 20.13 7.93 -33.14
C HIS A 28 20.31 7.43 -31.69
N ALA A 29 19.55 6.42 -31.29
CA ALA A 29 19.73 5.77 -29.98
C ALA A 29 20.92 4.81 -30.03
N PHE A 30 21.93 5.06 -29.22
CA PHE A 30 23.06 4.15 -29.02
C PHE A 30 23.15 3.78 -27.55
N ARG A 31 23.22 2.48 -27.26
CA ARG A 31 23.36 1.93 -25.92
C ARG A 31 24.70 1.20 -25.83
N ALA A 32 25.46 1.48 -24.77
CA ALA A 32 26.66 0.73 -24.40
C ALA A 32 26.47 0.20 -22.98
N SER A 33 26.20 -1.09 -22.84
CA SER A 33 26.01 -1.76 -21.56
C SER A 33 27.37 -2.22 -21.00
N TRP A 34 27.40 -2.55 -19.70
CA TRP A 34 28.63 -2.96 -19.01
C TRP A 34 29.29 -4.21 -19.61
N ASP A 35 28.47 -5.13 -20.15
CA ASP A 35 28.90 -6.39 -20.77
C ASP A 35 29.54 -6.22 -22.15
N GLU A 36 29.40 -5.06 -22.76
CA GLU A 36 30.11 -4.71 -24.00
C GLU A 36 31.56 -4.24 -23.74
N HIS A 37 31.91 -4.00 -22.47
CA HIS A 37 33.27 -3.57 -22.11
C HIS A 37 34.18 -4.77 -21.94
N PRO A 38 35.34 -4.85 -22.64
CA PRO A 38 36.17 -6.04 -22.70
C PRO A 38 36.77 -6.47 -21.36
N ASP A 39 36.92 -5.56 -20.39
CA ASP A 39 37.49 -5.82 -19.07
C ASP A 39 36.43 -6.05 -17.97
N ARG A 40 35.15 -6.20 -18.33
CA ARG A 40 34.05 -6.38 -17.38
C ARG A 40 33.36 -7.71 -17.60
N ASP A 41 33.59 -8.63 -16.69
CA ASP A 41 32.99 -9.96 -16.64
C ASP A 41 31.90 -10.05 -15.56
N GLU A 42 31.32 -11.22 -15.41
CA GLU A 42 30.28 -11.46 -14.37
C GLU A 42 30.86 -11.32 -12.95
N GLN A 43 32.13 -11.62 -12.72
CA GLN A 43 32.77 -11.45 -11.41
C GLN A 43 32.89 -9.98 -11.06
N TRP A 44 33.25 -9.15 -12.04
CA TRP A 44 33.28 -7.71 -11.89
C TRP A 44 31.86 -7.17 -11.60
N ARG A 45 30.83 -7.67 -12.33
CA ARG A 45 29.43 -7.31 -12.10
C ARG A 45 29.01 -7.58 -10.66
N ASP A 46 29.25 -8.80 -10.17
CA ASP A 46 28.82 -9.22 -8.84
C ASP A 46 29.54 -8.43 -7.73
N ALA A 47 30.83 -8.15 -7.92
CA ALA A 47 31.62 -7.31 -7.02
C ALA A 47 31.10 -5.86 -6.99
N GLU A 48 30.76 -5.30 -8.16
CA GLU A 48 30.24 -3.93 -8.27
C GLU A 48 28.82 -3.82 -7.71
N ILE A 49 27.96 -4.83 -7.94
CA ILE A 49 26.64 -4.92 -7.30
C ILE A 49 26.78 -4.96 -5.77
N GLY A 50 27.73 -5.74 -5.26
CA GLY A 50 28.02 -5.78 -3.81
C GLY A 50 28.50 -4.43 -3.26
N ARG A 51 29.19 -3.62 -4.07
CA ARG A 51 29.73 -2.31 -3.68
C ARG A 51 28.69 -1.18 -3.71
N ILE A 52 27.85 -1.13 -4.74
CA ILE A 52 26.96 0.02 -4.99
C ILE A 52 25.47 -0.31 -4.89
N GLY A 53 25.13 -1.61 -4.79
CA GLY A 53 23.77 -2.11 -4.82
C GLY A 53 23.23 -2.34 -6.24
N GLU A 54 22.36 -3.34 -6.40
CA GLU A 54 21.84 -3.78 -7.69
C GLU A 54 21.09 -2.67 -8.45
N GLU A 55 20.27 -1.89 -7.76
CA GLU A 55 19.51 -0.79 -8.37
C GLU A 55 20.44 0.26 -9.00
N LYS A 56 21.49 0.66 -8.27
CA LYS A 56 22.45 1.62 -8.76
C LYS A 56 23.29 1.04 -9.89
N PHE A 57 23.62 -0.27 -9.82
CA PHE A 57 24.34 -0.97 -10.89
C PHE A 57 23.53 -0.98 -12.19
N ARG A 58 22.27 -1.38 -12.15
CA ARG A 58 21.37 -1.40 -13.31
C ARG A 58 21.26 -0.03 -13.98
N ARG A 59 21.24 1.02 -13.18
CA ARG A 59 21.22 2.40 -13.66
C ARG A 59 22.52 2.82 -14.34
N GLU A 60 23.63 2.70 -13.60
CA GLU A 60 24.91 3.30 -14.01
C GLU A 60 25.59 2.47 -15.12
N TYR A 61 25.39 1.17 -15.10
CA TYR A 61 26.09 0.20 -15.95
C TYR A 61 25.17 -0.62 -16.85
N GLY A 62 23.92 -0.86 -16.46
CA GLY A 62 22.93 -1.55 -17.27
C GLY A 62 22.20 -0.65 -18.25
N CYS A 63 22.48 0.65 -18.24
CA CYS A 63 21.78 1.65 -19.07
C CYS A 63 20.26 1.59 -18.96
N GLU A 64 19.75 1.16 -17.81
CA GLU A 64 18.32 1.12 -17.57
C GLU A 64 17.82 2.49 -17.14
N PHE A 65 16.76 2.97 -17.82
CA PHE A 65 16.02 4.15 -17.37
C PHE A 65 15.14 3.77 -16.17
N LEU A 66 15.77 3.59 -15.03
CA LEU A 66 15.03 3.55 -13.78
C LEU A 66 14.53 4.98 -13.53
N VAL A 67 13.23 5.13 -13.46
CA VAL A 67 12.61 6.43 -13.17
C VAL A 67 12.98 6.80 -11.74
N PHE A 68 13.89 7.77 -11.58
CA PHE A 68 14.37 8.25 -10.27
C PHE A 68 13.40 9.25 -9.67
N ASP A 69 12.31 8.73 -9.22
CA ASP A 69 11.69 9.28 -8.05
C ASP A 69 11.97 8.27 -6.93
N GLU A 70 12.52 8.69 -5.83
CA GLU A 70 12.65 7.84 -4.63
C GLU A 70 11.24 7.39 -4.23
N THR A 71 10.79 6.26 -4.80
CA THR A 71 9.52 5.67 -4.44
C THR A 71 9.55 5.20 -2.98
N LEU A 72 8.43 5.25 -2.30
CA LEU A 72 8.31 4.76 -0.93
C LEU A 72 8.81 3.32 -0.81
N ILE A 73 8.39 2.46 -1.72
CA ILE A 73 8.79 1.05 -1.81
C ILE A 73 9.92 0.92 -2.81
N ASN A 74 10.87 0.03 -2.52
CA ASN A 74 11.99 -0.26 -3.41
C ASN A 74 11.49 -0.62 -4.83
N SER A 75 12.12 -0.06 -5.84
CA SER A 75 11.71 -0.23 -7.25
C SER A 75 11.79 -1.67 -7.73
N ILE A 76 12.73 -2.47 -7.23
CA ILE A 76 12.83 -3.91 -7.54
C ILE A 76 11.61 -4.64 -7.00
N LYS A 77 11.21 -4.34 -5.75
CA LYS A 77 10.00 -4.91 -5.14
C LYS A 77 8.75 -4.52 -5.92
N LEU A 78 8.61 -3.24 -6.28
CA LEU A 78 7.49 -2.76 -7.10
C LEU A 78 7.44 -3.39 -8.49
N ALA A 79 8.57 -3.75 -9.06
CA ALA A 79 8.64 -4.39 -10.39
C ALA A 79 8.07 -5.81 -10.39
N VAL A 80 8.24 -6.55 -9.28
CA VAL A 80 7.77 -7.93 -9.12
C VAL A 80 6.37 -8.02 -8.51
N MET A 81 5.82 -6.90 -8.01
CA MET A 81 4.45 -6.89 -7.50
C MET A 81 3.45 -6.99 -8.64
N GLU A 82 2.75 -8.11 -8.69
CA GLU A 82 1.67 -8.37 -9.62
C GLU A 82 0.34 -8.39 -8.86
N GLY A 83 -0.57 -7.49 -9.21
CA GLY A 83 -1.90 -7.50 -8.64
C GLY A 83 -2.77 -8.61 -9.24
N GLY A 84 -3.74 -9.08 -8.47
CA GLY A 84 -4.77 -10.02 -8.88
C GLY A 84 -5.99 -9.36 -9.54
N SER A 85 -6.88 -10.19 -10.07
CA SER A 85 -8.24 -9.77 -10.41
C SER A 85 -9.15 -10.01 -9.20
N PRO A 86 -10.13 -9.15 -8.96
CA PRO A 86 -11.09 -9.38 -7.88
C PRO A 86 -11.90 -10.66 -8.15
N ILE A 87 -12.17 -11.43 -7.10
CA ILE A 87 -13.02 -12.62 -7.16
C ILE A 87 -14.52 -12.26 -7.18
N LEU A 88 -14.85 -11.07 -6.68
CA LEU A 88 -16.21 -10.56 -6.61
C LEU A 88 -16.19 -9.02 -6.70
N ASN A 89 -17.15 -8.47 -7.45
CA ASN A 89 -17.42 -7.04 -7.47
C ASN A 89 -18.84 -6.79 -6.92
N MET A 90 -18.92 -5.95 -5.89
CA MET A 90 -20.19 -5.47 -5.32
C MET A 90 -20.29 -3.96 -5.60
N GLY A 91 -20.97 -3.60 -6.68
CA GLY A 91 -20.89 -2.26 -7.23
C GLY A 91 -19.46 -1.93 -7.63
N GLN A 92 -18.86 -0.95 -6.96
CA GLN A 92 -17.44 -0.57 -7.19
C GLN A 92 -16.48 -1.13 -6.14
N THR A 93 -16.99 -1.87 -5.14
CA THR A 93 -16.15 -2.58 -4.17
C THR A 93 -15.59 -3.84 -4.82
N ARG A 94 -14.28 -3.95 -4.84
CA ARG A 94 -13.53 -5.08 -5.39
C ARG A 94 -13.08 -5.97 -4.24
N TRP A 95 -13.52 -7.23 -4.25
CA TRP A 95 -13.13 -8.25 -3.27
C TRP A 95 -12.10 -9.17 -3.89
N TYR A 96 -10.96 -9.32 -3.24
CA TYR A 96 -9.87 -10.19 -3.67
C TYR A 96 -9.86 -11.52 -2.92
N LYS A 97 -10.45 -11.54 -1.72
CA LYS A 97 -10.58 -12.71 -0.86
C LYS A 97 -11.94 -12.70 -0.19
N LYS A 98 -12.52 -13.89 0.03
CA LYS A 98 -13.75 -14.02 0.80
C LYS A 98 -13.42 -13.90 2.30
N PRO A 99 -14.12 -13.06 3.08
CA PRO A 99 -13.92 -13.00 4.52
C PRO A 99 -14.16 -14.37 5.22
N SER A 100 -13.35 -14.68 6.24
CA SER A 100 -13.43 -15.90 7.06
C SER A 100 -13.64 -15.56 8.53
N PRO A 101 -14.40 -16.38 9.30
CA PRO A 101 -14.63 -16.14 10.73
C PRO A 101 -13.37 -16.29 11.62
N GLU A 102 -12.29 -16.85 11.08
CA GLU A 102 -11.03 -17.06 11.80
C GLU A 102 -10.22 -15.76 11.95
N TYR A 103 -10.54 -14.75 11.17
CA TYR A 103 -9.77 -13.52 11.07
C TYR A 103 -10.53 -12.30 11.58
N THR A 104 -9.75 -11.27 11.82
CA THR A 104 -10.22 -9.94 12.20
C THR A 104 -9.97 -8.98 11.03
N TYR A 105 -10.84 -7.99 10.86
CA TYR A 105 -10.80 -7.09 9.70
C TYR A 105 -10.64 -5.64 10.14
N CYS A 106 -9.69 -4.95 9.53
CA CYS A 106 -9.45 -3.53 9.70
C CYS A 106 -9.94 -2.80 8.45
N ILE A 107 -10.94 -1.93 8.60
CA ILE A 107 -11.60 -1.21 7.51
C ILE A 107 -11.38 0.27 7.68
N ALA A 108 -10.71 0.90 6.73
CA ALA A 108 -10.29 2.29 6.78
C ALA A 108 -10.88 3.10 5.62
N LEU A 109 -11.56 4.20 5.92
CA LEU A 109 -12.09 5.14 4.94
C LEU A 109 -11.28 6.43 4.94
N ASP A 110 -10.72 6.78 3.80
CA ASP A 110 -10.24 8.12 3.46
C ASP A 110 -11.32 8.85 2.66
N PRO A 111 -12.01 9.86 3.25
CA PRO A 111 -13.14 10.50 2.62
C PRO A 111 -12.72 11.62 1.66
N SER A 112 -13.51 11.83 0.60
CA SER A 112 -13.40 12.99 -0.30
C SER A 112 -14.73 13.73 -0.45
N MET A 113 -14.69 14.91 -1.10
CA MET A 113 -15.91 15.70 -1.38
C MET A 113 -16.88 15.00 -2.35
N GLY A 114 -16.38 14.08 -3.17
CA GLY A 114 -17.19 13.43 -4.21
C GLY A 114 -17.59 14.37 -5.35
N THR A 115 -16.75 15.34 -5.67
CA THR A 115 -17.01 16.37 -6.72
C THR A 115 -16.31 16.08 -8.04
N GLY A 116 -15.68 14.89 -8.17
CA GLY A 116 -14.97 14.46 -9.38
C GLY A 116 -13.46 14.76 -9.38
N GLY A 117 -12.94 15.44 -8.36
CA GLY A 117 -11.51 15.63 -8.12
C GLY A 117 -10.88 14.40 -7.43
N ASP A 118 -10.51 14.56 -6.17
CA ASP A 118 -9.91 13.51 -5.35
C ASP A 118 -10.89 12.34 -5.12
N TYR A 119 -10.34 11.14 -5.03
CA TYR A 119 -11.13 9.94 -4.76
C TYR A 119 -11.33 9.77 -3.26
N ALA A 120 -12.52 9.30 -2.86
CA ALA A 120 -12.67 8.63 -1.59
C ALA A 120 -12.24 7.16 -1.74
N ALA A 121 -11.57 6.61 -0.73
CA ALA A 121 -11.05 5.26 -0.78
C ALA A 121 -11.35 4.48 0.51
N ILE A 122 -11.66 3.18 0.37
CA ILE A 122 -11.77 2.25 1.50
C ILE A 122 -10.81 1.10 1.26
N GLN A 123 -10.10 0.71 2.32
CA GLN A 123 -9.28 -0.50 2.36
C GLN A 123 -9.80 -1.47 3.41
N VAL A 124 -9.81 -2.75 3.08
CA VAL A 124 -10.14 -3.84 4.00
C VAL A 124 -8.92 -4.75 4.12
N ILE A 125 -8.33 -4.79 5.30
CA ILE A 125 -7.13 -5.59 5.60
C ILE A 125 -7.49 -6.66 6.63
N GLU A 126 -7.13 -7.89 6.35
CA GLU A 126 -7.29 -9.04 7.25
C GLU A 126 -6.13 -9.10 8.24
N LEU A 127 -6.41 -9.47 9.48
CA LEU A 127 -5.44 -9.64 10.56
C LEU A 127 -5.49 -11.08 11.11
N PRO A 128 -4.33 -11.69 11.44
CA PRO A 128 -2.98 -11.12 11.47
C PRO A 128 -2.19 -11.21 10.15
N THR A 129 -2.79 -11.73 9.09
CA THR A 129 -2.11 -12.01 7.81
C THR A 129 -1.67 -10.77 7.05
N TYR A 130 -2.21 -9.59 7.41
CA TYR A 130 -2.02 -8.31 6.68
C TYR A 130 -2.39 -8.42 5.20
N GLU A 131 -3.30 -9.31 4.85
CA GLU A 131 -3.75 -9.50 3.48
C GLU A 131 -4.84 -8.49 3.12
N GLN A 132 -4.70 -7.85 1.96
CA GLN A 132 -5.73 -7.00 1.40
C GLN A 132 -6.91 -7.85 0.93
N VAL A 133 -8.06 -7.69 1.56
CA VAL A 133 -9.27 -8.47 1.26
C VAL A 133 -10.17 -7.77 0.26
N ALA A 134 -10.31 -6.46 0.40
CA ALA A 134 -11.13 -5.66 -0.51
C ALA A 134 -10.66 -4.20 -0.56
N GLU A 135 -11.11 -3.52 -1.60
CA GLU A 135 -10.98 -2.07 -1.74
C GLU A 135 -12.20 -1.46 -2.42
N TRP A 136 -12.40 -0.19 -2.17
CA TRP A 136 -13.34 0.64 -2.89
C TRP A 136 -12.70 2.00 -3.17
N ARG A 137 -12.97 2.60 -4.34
CA ARG A 137 -12.50 3.93 -4.70
C ARG A 137 -13.47 4.59 -5.66
N HIS A 138 -13.88 5.83 -5.36
CA HIS A 138 -14.76 6.61 -6.23
C HIS A 138 -14.63 8.10 -5.97
N ASN A 139 -14.74 8.94 -7.00
CA ASN A 139 -14.53 10.38 -6.90
C ASN A 139 -15.81 11.25 -7.02
N THR A 140 -16.97 10.64 -7.30
CA THR A 140 -18.24 11.36 -7.42
C THR A 140 -19.29 10.94 -6.38
N THR A 141 -18.94 10.03 -5.46
CA THR A 141 -19.81 9.64 -4.35
C THR A 141 -19.73 10.68 -3.24
N ALA A 142 -20.84 11.33 -2.91
CA ALA A 142 -20.90 12.26 -1.79
C ALA A 142 -20.68 11.54 -0.44
N ILE A 143 -20.25 12.27 0.60
CA ILE A 143 -19.90 11.73 1.92
C ILE A 143 -20.98 10.80 2.49
N PRO A 144 -22.31 11.10 2.47
CA PRO A 144 -23.32 10.16 2.93
C PRO A 144 -23.32 8.82 2.16
N GLY A 145 -23.00 8.86 0.87
CA GLY A 145 -22.85 7.66 0.05
C GLY A 145 -21.62 6.85 0.42
N GLN A 146 -20.49 7.53 0.74
CA GLN A 146 -19.26 6.88 1.21
C GLN A 146 -19.48 6.13 2.52
N ILE A 147 -20.22 6.72 3.48
CA ILE A 147 -20.56 6.08 4.75
C ILE A 147 -21.50 4.88 4.55
N ARG A 148 -22.42 4.95 3.58
CA ARG A 148 -23.25 3.78 3.22
C ARG A 148 -22.40 2.65 2.66
N VAL A 149 -21.45 2.95 1.76
CA VAL A 149 -20.52 1.94 1.22
C VAL A 149 -19.67 1.32 2.35
N LEU A 150 -19.16 2.14 3.27
CA LEU A 150 -18.45 1.64 4.47
C LEU A 150 -19.33 0.69 5.28
N SER A 151 -20.59 1.09 5.56
CA SER A 151 -21.55 0.26 6.27
C SER A 151 -21.85 -1.05 5.51
N ASP A 152 -22.02 -1.00 4.19
CA ASP A 152 -22.32 -2.18 3.38
C ASP A 152 -21.13 -3.15 3.34
N ILE A 153 -19.88 -2.64 3.31
CA ILE A 153 -18.67 -3.45 3.44
C ILE A 153 -18.61 -4.12 4.82
N CYS A 154 -18.84 -3.37 5.91
CA CYS A 154 -18.88 -3.92 7.26
C CYS A 154 -19.97 -4.99 7.41
N LYS A 155 -21.18 -4.75 6.85
CA LYS A 155 -22.27 -5.72 6.83
C LYS A 155 -21.90 -7.00 6.10
N TYR A 156 -21.31 -6.87 4.90
CA TYR A 156 -20.89 -8.04 4.13
C TYR A 156 -19.85 -8.89 4.89
N VAL A 157 -18.89 -8.25 5.55
CA VAL A 157 -17.92 -8.95 6.39
C VAL A 157 -18.62 -9.61 7.59
N ALA A 158 -19.50 -8.89 8.29
CA ALA A 158 -20.25 -9.41 9.44
C ALA A 158 -21.13 -10.63 9.07
N ASP A 159 -21.86 -10.53 7.96
CA ASP A 159 -22.76 -11.58 7.48
C ASP A 159 -21.96 -12.82 7.03
N THR A 160 -20.81 -12.59 6.34
CA THR A 160 -19.97 -13.69 5.83
C THR A 160 -19.24 -14.42 6.96
N THR A 161 -18.78 -13.69 7.97
CA THR A 161 -18.01 -14.24 9.08
C THR A 161 -18.88 -14.63 10.27
N SER A 162 -20.13 -14.16 10.36
CA SER A 162 -20.99 -14.22 11.53
C SER A 162 -20.31 -13.67 12.80
N ASN A 163 -19.33 -12.79 12.65
CA ASN A 163 -18.52 -12.22 13.72
C ASN A 163 -18.39 -10.69 13.59
N PRO A 164 -19.41 -9.90 13.91
CA PRO A 164 -19.31 -8.46 13.86
C PRO A 164 -18.30 -7.86 14.84
N GLN A 165 -17.92 -8.60 15.91
CA GLN A 165 -16.93 -8.16 16.89
C GLN A 165 -15.48 -8.29 16.37
N GLY A 166 -15.27 -9.02 15.29
CA GLY A 166 -14.00 -9.12 14.59
C GLY A 166 -13.78 -8.00 13.56
N ILE A 167 -14.64 -6.99 13.54
CA ILE A 167 -14.55 -5.87 12.59
C ILE A 167 -14.18 -4.60 13.33
N TYR A 168 -13.12 -3.95 12.87
CA TYR A 168 -12.67 -2.64 13.35
C TYR A 168 -12.68 -1.67 12.18
N TRP A 169 -13.31 -0.52 12.33
CA TRP A 169 -13.37 0.47 11.27
C TRP A 169 -13.10 1.88 11.78
N SER A 170 -12.62 2.75 10.90
CA SER A 170 -12.40 4.16 11.20
C SER A 170 -12.39 5.01 9.93
N VAL A 171 -12.34 6.32 10.13
CA VAL A 171 -12.25 7.32 9.06
C VAL A 171 -11.09 8.26 9.33
N GLU A 172 -10.48 8.79 8.27
CA GLU A 172 -9.57 9.91 8.42
C GLU A 172 -10.34 11.15 8.85
N ASN A 173 -9.81 11.87 9.85
CA ASN A 173 -10.43 13.06 10.43
C ASN A 173 -9.60 14.31 10.12
N ASN A 174 -9.30 14.55 8.85
CA ASN A 174 -8.69 15.79 8.37
C ASN A 174 -9.72 16.57 7.55
N GLY A 175 -10.00 17.81 7.89
CA GLY A 175 -10.92 18.67 7.15
C GLY A 175 -12.24 18.01 6.78
N LEU A 176 -12.27 17.27 5.68
CA LEU A 176 -13.46 16.53 5.21
C LEU A 176 -13.89 15.38 6.12
N GLY A 177 -12.98 14.86 6.92
CA GLY A 177 -13.28 13.80 7.88
C GLY A 177 -14.21 14.26 8.99
N GLU A 178 -14.21 15.54 9.36
CA GLU A 178 -15.19 16.09 10.29
C GLU A 178 -16.62 15.97 9.73
N ALA A 179 -16.80 16.23 8.43
CA ALA A 179 -18.08 16.04 7.76
C ALA A 179 -18.49 14.55 7.71
N ALA A 180 -17.53 13.64 7.50
CA ALA A 180 -17.78 12.20 7.56
C ALA A 180 -18.23 11.77 8.97
N LEU A 181 -17.60 12.30 10.02
CA LEU A 181 -18.00 12.01 11.41
C LEU A 181 -19.40 12.53 11.77
N ILE A 182 -19.80 13.69 11.23
CA ILE A 182 -21.18 14.20 11.38
C ILE A 182 -22.15 13.23 10.72
N VAL A 183 -21.87 12.81 9.50
CA VAL A 183 -22.74 11.85 8.78
C VAL A 183 -22.79 10.50 9.48
N ILE A 184 -21.69 10.00 10.06
CA ILE A 184 -21.68 8.77 10.87
C ILE A 184 -22.59 8.93 12.10
N ASN A 185 -22.51 10.08 12.78
CA ASN A 185 -23.36 10.35 13.92
C ASN A 185 -24.84 10.41 13.54
N ASP A 186 -25.18 11.03 12.40
CA ASP A 186 -26.55 11.13 11.91
C ASP A 186 -27.08 9.79 11.38
N TYR A 187 -26.22 8.96 10.79
CA TYR A 187 -26.55 7.62 10.35
C TYR A 187 -26.75 6.65 11.52
N GLY A 188 -26.10 6.93 12.66
CA GLY A 188 -26.01 6.08 13.84
C GLY A 188 -24.80 5.14 13.73
N GLU A 189 -23.78 5.36 14.55
CA GLU A 189 -22.58 4.53 14.61
C GLU A 189 -22.92 3.05 14.87
N GLU A 190 -23.94 2.81 15.68
CA GLU A 190 -24.48 1.49 16.01
C GLU A 190 -25.10 0.73 14.83
N ASN A 191 -25.42 1.42 13.74
CA ASN A 191 -25.96 0.82 12.51
C ASN A 191 -24.84 0.29 11.59
N ILE A 192 -23.57 0.56 11.92
CA ILE A 192 -22.39 0.04 11.19
C ILE A 192 -21.81 -1.11 12.01
N PRO A 193 -21.82 -2.36 11.51
CA PRO A 193 -21.26 -3.50 12.23
C PRO A 193 -19.78 -3.32 12.54
N GLY A 194 -19.37 -3.74 13.73
CA GLY A 194 -18.00 -3.65 14.20
C GLY A 194 -17.78 -2.52 15.20
N LEU A 195 -16.52 -2.27 15.50
CA LEU A 195 -16.09 -1.28 16.48
C LEU A 195 -15.40 -0.11 15.80
N PHE A 196 -15.89 1.10 16.08
CA PHE A 196 -15.23 2.32 15.66
C PHE A 196 -13.93 2.54 16.43
N VAL A 197 -12.81 2.61 15.73
CA VAL A 197 -11.49 2.83 16.32
C VAL A 197 -11.20 4.33 16.38
N SER A 198 -10.93 4.83 17.57
CA SER A 198 -10.58 6.23 17.81
C SER A 198 -9.10 6.40 18.07
N GLU A 199 -8.52 7.50 17.58
CA GLU A 199 -7.11 7.81 17.79
C GLU A 199 -6.81 8.16 19.25
N PRO A 200 -5.86 7.45 19.92
CA PRO A 200 -5.42 7.85 21.26
C PRO A 200 -4.57 9.12 21.17
N ILE A 201 -4.96 10.13 21.94
CA ILE A 201 -4.20 11.38 22.06
C ILE A 201 -3.71 11.56 23.51
N ARG A 202 -2.46 12.01 23.68
CA ARG A 202 -1.93 12.36 24.98
C ARG A 202 -2.07 13.86 25.21
N LYS A 203 -2.81 14.27 26.25
CA LYS A 203 -2.78 15.64 26.78
C LYS A 203 -2.28 15.57 28.25
N GLY A 204 -0.99 15.84 28.43
CA GLY A 204 -0.35 15.70 29.74
C GLY A 204 -0.36 14.23 30.20
N HIS A 205 -0.81 13.99 31.43
CA HIS A 205 -0.90 12.64 32.00
C HIS A 205 -2.22 11.91 31.71
N VAL A 206 -3.17 12.57 31.00
CA VAL A 206 -4.49 12.00 30.71
C VAL A 206 -4.53 11.50 29.27
N ARG A 207 -4.88 10.21 29.09
CA ARG A 207 -5.21 9.64 27.77
C ARG A 207 -6.63 10.09 27.38
N LYS A 208 -6.76 10.65 26.20
CA LYS A 208 -8.04 10.99 25.58
C LYS A 208 -8.11 10.32 24.22
N PHE A 209 -9.30 10.18 23.69
CA PHE A 209 -9.52 9.65 22.34
C PHE A 209 -10.10 10.76 21.46
N ARG A 210 -9.65 10.81 20.23
CA ARG A 210 -10.22 11.63 19.17
C ARG A 210 -10.99 10.71 18.22
N LYS A 211 -12.24 11.02 17.93
CA LYS A 211 -12.98 10.27 16.92
C LYS A 211 -12.27 10.35 15.56
N GLY A 212 -12.09 9.20 14.90
CA GLY A 212 -11.29 9.09 13.69
C GLY A 212 -9.79 9.29 13.92
N PHE A 213 -9.04 9.39 12.84
CA PHE A 213 -7.57 9.54 12.85
C PHE A 213 -7.16 10.82 12.13
N ASN A 214 -6.40 11.65 12.79
CA ASN A 214 -5.87 12.87 12.18
C ASN A 214 -4.47 12.60 11.61
N THR A 215 -4.31 12.75 10.29
CA THR A 215 -3.03 12.61 9.63
C THR A 215 -2.23 13.89 9.72
N THR A 216 -1.14 13.85 10.46
CA THR A 216 -0.11 14.87 10.51
C THR A 216 1.10 14.41 9.70
N HIS A 217 2.03 15.32 9.40
CA HIS A 217 3.29 14.96 8.74
C HIS A 217 3.99 13.80 9.47
N SER A 218 4.15 13.87 10.77
CA SER A 218 4.83 12.83 11.56
C SER A 218 4.10 11.48 11.50
N THR A 219 2.77 11.47 11.66
CA THR A 219 1.99 10.23 11.62
C THR A 219 1.96 9.62 10.22
N LYS A 220 1.94 10.46 9.15
CA LYS A 220 2.06 10.01 7.75
C LYS A 220 3.41 9.33 7.51
N VAL A 221 4.52 9.99 7.86
CA VAL A 221 5.88 9.43 7.67
C VAL A 221 6.07 8.13 8.44
N THR A 222 5.58 8.05 9.69
CA THR A 222 5.63 6.81 10.48
C THR A 222 4.83 5.69 9.83
N ALA A 223 3.62 5.97 9.33
CA ALA A 223 2.79 4.98 8.64
C ALA A 223 3.44 4.55 7.31
N CYS A 224 4.03 5.47 6.56
CA CYS A 224 4.80 5.17 5.34
C CYS A 224 5.98 4.23 5.64
N SER A 225 6.75 4.49 6.71
CA SER A 225 7.86 3.63 7.11
C SER A 225 7.39 2.21 7.46
N ARG A 226 6.25 2.07 8.15
CA ARG A 226 5.64 0.76 8.46
C ARG A 226 5.17 0.06 7.19
N LEU A 227 4.45 0.75 6.30
CA LEU A 227 4.00 0.19 5.02
C LEU A 227 5.18 -0.32 4.20
N LYS A 228 6.27 0.48 4.10
CA LYS A 228 7.52 0.08 3.45
C LYS A 228 8.04 -1.23 4.02
N THR A 229 8.23 -1.29 5.33
CA THR A 229 8.75 -2.49 6.02
C THR A 229 7.85 -3.71 5.78
N MET A 230 6.53 -3.55 5.85
CA MET A 230 5.58 -4.65 5.65
C MET A 230 5.61 -5.20 4.22
N ILE A 231 5.66 -4.33 3.21
CA ILE A 231 5.70 -4.76 1.81
C ILE A 231 7.07 -5.34 1.43
N GLU A 232 8.17 -4.68 1.83
CA GLU A 232 9.53 -5.12 1.46
C GLU A 232 9.95 -6.42 2.14
N ASN A 233 9.36 -6.74 3.31
CA ASN A 233 9.57 -8.00 4.03
C ASN A 233 8.49 -9.06 3.76
N ASP A 234 7.68 -8.91 2.73
CA ASP A 234 6.60 -9.84 2.34
C ASP A 234 5.55 -10.11 3.44
N LYS A 235 5.46 -9.19 4.44
CA LYS A 235 4.46 -9.31 5.52
C LYS A 235 3.07 -8.82 5.11
N MET A 236 2.96 -7.96 4.11
CA MET A 236 1.67 -7.46 3.60
C MET A 236 1.44 -7.97 2.18
N ILE A 237 0.28 -8.60 1.97
CA ILE A 237 -0.13 -9.10 0.66
C ILE A 237 -1.08 -8.08 0.02
N VAL A 238 -0.67 -7.51 -1.11
CA VAL A 238 -1.43 -6.53 -1.89
C VAL A 238 -1.92 -7.16 -3.17
N HIS A 239 -3.24 -7.19 -3.35
CA HIS A 239 -3.89 -7.74 -4.54
C HIS A 239 -4.31 -6.68 -5.56
N SER A 240 -4.51 -5.46 -5.11
CA SER A 240 -5.03 -4.38 -5.95
C SER A 240 -4.00 -3.88 -6.96
N LYS A 241 -4.28 -4.05 -8.26
CA LYS A 241 -3.52 -3.41 -9.34
C LYS A 241 -3.55 -1.87 -9.25
N PRO A 242 -4.70 -1.20 -8.95
CA PRO A 242 -4.74 0.23 -8.71
C PRO A 242 -3.85 0.69 -7.56
N LEU A 243 -3.87 0.00 -6.41
CA LEU A 243 -2.99 0.33 -5.27
C LEU A 243 -1.51 0.16 -5.63
N ILE A 244 -1.15 -0.92 -6.34
CA ILE A 244 0.22 -1.12 -6.84
C ILE A 244 0.62 0.00 -7.80
N SER A 245 -0.30 0.45 -8.66
CA SER A 245 -0.05 1.59 -9.56
C SER A 245 0.19 2.88 -8.80
N GLU A 246 -0.57 3.16 -7.74
CA GLU A 246 -0.35 4.30 -6.86
C GLU A 246 1.02 4.19 -6.16
N LEU A 247 1.39 3.01 -5.62
CA LEU A 247 2.68 2.79 -4.98
C LEU A 247 3.87 3.04 -5.94
N LYS A 248 3.73 2.69 -7.23
CA LYS A 248 4.73 2.99 -8.26
C LYS A 248 4.90 4.49 -8.54
N GLY A 249 3.88 5.28 -8.23
CA GLY A 249 3.89 6.73 -8.36
C GLY A 249 4.05 7.50 -7.05
N TYR A 250 4.23 6.82 -5.92
CA TYR A 250 4.31 7.44 -4.60
C TYR A 250 5.76 7.70 -4.21
N VAL A 251 6.17 8.96 -4.27
CA VAL A 251 7.57 9.38 -4.25
C VAL A 251 7.90 10.30 -3.09
N ALA A 252 9.18 10.28 -2.69
CA ALA A 252 9.70 11.20 -1.69
C ALA A 252 9.59 12.65 -2.17
N THR A 253 9.07 13.52 -1.33
CA THR A 253 8.99 14.95 -1.56
C THR A 253 9.36 15.68 -0.27
N GLY A 254 10.55 16.25 -0.25
CA GLY A 254 11.11 16.83 0.97
C GLY A 254 11.28 15.75 2.05
N SER A 255 10.62 15.95 3.20
CA SER A 255 10.66 15.00 4.33
C SER A 255 9.44 14.05 4.39
N SER A 256 8.64 13.95 3.32
CA SER A 256 7.43 13.12 3.27
C SER A 256 7.32 12.41 1.93
N TYR A 257 6.16 11.79 1.68
CA TYR A 257 5.83 11.10 0.43
C TYR A 257 4.50 11.62 -0.11
N GLN A 258 4.39 11.68 -1.44
CA GLN A 258 3.15 12.06 -2.13
C GLN A 258 3.08 11.45 -3.52
N ALA A 259 1.90 11.45 -4.12
CA ALA A 259 1.73 11.06 -5.52
C ALA A 259 2.47 12.01 -6.45
N LYS A 260 3.02 11.50 -7.55
CA LYS A 260 3.53 12.30 -8.65
C LYS A 260 2.42 13.17 -9.25
N VAL A 261 2.79 14.28 -9.84
CA VAL A 261 1.85 15.16 -10.56
C VAL A 261 1.05 14.36 -11.60
N GLY A 262 -0.26 14.42 -11.50
CA GLY A 262 -1.19 13.69 -12.37
C GLY A 262 -1.48 12.25 -11.93
N MET A 263 -0.96 11.81 -10.79
CA MET A 263 -1.30 10.52 -10.16
C MET A 263 -2.06 10.75 -8.85
N THR A 264 -2.66 9.69 -8.33
CA THR A 264 -3.45 9.70 -7.08
C THR A 264 -2.76 8.88 -6.01
N ASP A 265 -3.08 9.12 -4.72
CA ASP A 265 -2.60 8.36 -3.56
C ASP A 265 -3.72 8.03 -2.56
N ASP A 266 -4.96 8.03 -3.03
CA ASP A 266 -6.14 7.85 -2.16
C ASP A 266 -6.21 6.44 -1.56
N LEU A 267 -5.92 5.40 -2.38
CA LEU A 267 -5.84 4.02 -1.88
C LEU A 267 -4.67 3.85 -0.92
N ILE A 268 -3.55 4.54 -1.16
CA ILE A 268 -2.42 4.56 -0.22
C ILE A 268 -2.84 5.24 1.08
N SER A 269 -3.52 6.38 1.03
CA SER A 269 -4.01 7.11 2.22
C SER A 269 -4.90 6.23 3.08
N ALA A 270 -5.88 5.54 2.49
CA ALA A 270 -6.72 4.58 3.20
C ALA A 270 -5.89 3.39 3.77
N THR A 271 -4.86 2.92 3.05
CA THR A 271 -3.95 1.88 3.54
C THR A 271 -3.12 2.36 4.73
N LEU A 272 -2.58 3.58 4.67
CA LEU A 272 -1.82 4.18 5.78
C LEU A 272 -2.70 4.37 7.03
N LEU A 273 -3.97 4.73 6.84
CA LEU A 273 -4.94 4.79 7.92
C LEU A 273 -5.16 3.41 8.55
N ALA A 274 -5.37 2.36 7.75
CA ALA A 274 -5.50 0.98 8.24
C ALA A 274 -4.27 0.55 9.07
N ILE A 275 -3.04 0.85 8.59
CA ILE A 275 -1.79 0.55 9.32
C ILE A 275 -1.73 1.26 10.67
N ARG A 276 -2.22 2.50 10.75
CA ARG A 276 -2.27 3.24 12.02
C ARG A 276 -3.29 2.63 12.97
N MET A 277 -4.47 2.25 12.47
CA MET A 277 -5.49 1.54 13.24
C MET A 277 -4.94 0.23 13.81
N MET A 278 -4.26 -0.58 13.00
CA MET A 278 -3.62 -1.82 13.44
C MET A 278 -2.63 -1.60 14.58
N GLY A 279 -1.84 -0.53 14.51
CA GLY A 279 -0.95 -0.15 15.61
C GLY A 279 -1.69 0.15 16.91
N VAL A 280 -2.83 0.84 16.85
CA VAL A 280 -3.68 1.11 18.02
C VAL A 280 -4.28 -0.18 18.55
N LEU A 281 -4.79 -1.04 17.68
CA LEU A 281 -5.42 -2.31 18.06
C LEU A 281 -4.42 -3.26 18.74
N LYS A 282 -3.20 -3.36 18.22
CA LYS A 282 -2.13 -4.17 18.85
C LYS A 282 -1.86 -3.73 20.29
N ASP A 283 -1.92 -2.44 20.57
CA ASP A 283 -1.61 -1.89 21.89
C ASP A 283 -2.80 -1.96 22.89
N TRP A 284 -4.04 -2.11 22.39
CA TRP A 284 -5.24 -1.85 23.20
C TRP A 284 -6.27 -2.97 23.24
N ASP A 285 -6.32 -3.86 22.26
CA ASP A 285 -7.25 -4.98 22.24
C ASP A 285 -6.51 -6.31 22.52
N PRO A 286 -6.72 -6.93 23.70
CA PRO A 286 -6.07 -8.19 24.01
C PRO A 286 -6.35 -9.32 23.01
N ARG A 287 -7.49 -9.28 22.32
CA ARG A 287 -7.85 -10.29 21.31
C ARG A 287 -6.95 -10.16 20.10
N VAL A 288 -6.78 -8.92 19.62
CA VAL A 288 -5.89 -8.60 18.51
C VAL A 288 -4.43 -8.84 18.90
N TYR A 289 -4.02 -8.39 20.11
CA TYR A 289 -2.69 -8.64 20.65
C TYR A 289 -2.34 -10.13 20.69
N ASN A 290 -3.24 -10.96 21.23
CA ASN A 290 -3.02 -12.41 21.33
C ASN A 290 -2.90 -13.06 19.93
N THR A 291 -3.71 -12.62 18.96
CA THR A 291 -3.64 -13.11 17.58
C THR A 291 -2.28 -12.82 16.93
N PHE A 292 -1.74 -11.61 17.14
CA PHE A 292 -0.40 -11.26 16.66
C PHE A 292 0.71 -12.04 17.35
N THR A 293 0.62 -12.22 18.66
CA THR A 293 1.63 -12.95 19.44
C THR A 293 1.66 -14.43 19.09
N GLN A 294 0.50 -15.05 18.82
CA GLN A 294 0.43 -16.43 18.36
C GLN A 294 1.05 -16.59 16.96
N ALA A 295 0.76 -15.68 16.03
CA ALA A 295 1.34 -15.71 14.69
C ALA A 295 2.88 -15.52 14.71
N GLU A 296 3.39 -14.60 15.56
CA GLU A 296 4.83 -14.39 15.73
C GLU A 296 5.53 -15.62 16.37
N THR A 297 4.85 -16.36 17.28
CA THR A 297 5.41 -17.56 17.91
C THR A 297 5.39 -18.79 17.01
N ASP A 298 4.43 -18.88 16.12
CA ASP A 298 4.34 -19.99 15.16
C ASP A 298 5.39 -19.88 14.04
N GLU A 299 5.81 -18.66 13.69
CA GLU A 299 6.88 -18.42 12.69
C GLU A 299 8.30 -18.61 13.27
N ASP A 300 8.53 -18.38 14.58
CA ASP A 300 9.85 -18.39 15.21
C ASP A 300 10.16 -19.67 16.01
N TYR A 301 9.21 -20.62 16.16
CA TYR A 301 9.44 -21.83 16.89
C TYR A 301 10.06 -22.93 16.02
N GLU A 302 11.38 -22.88 15.80
CA GLU A 302 12.15 -24.07 15.48
C GLU A 302 12.43 -24.85 16.78
N PRO A 303 11.87 -26.06 16.97
CA PRO A 303 12.22 -26.86 18.14
C PRO A 303 13.71 -27.16 18.12
N PRO A 304 14.41 -27.00 19.25
CA PRO A 304 15.85 -27.27 19.31
C PRO A 304 16.12 -28.70 18.86
N MET A 305 16.93 -28.88 17.83
CA MET A 305 17.33 -30.19 17.36
C MET A 305 18.01 -30.95 18.50
N PRO A 306 17.62 -32.20 18.78
CA PRO A 306 18.26 -32.98 19.81
C PRO A 306 19.74 -33.19 19.44
N ILE A 307 20.65 -32.69 20.27
CA ILE A 307 22.07 -32.95 20.12
C ILE A 307 22.30 -34.39 20.57
N PHE A 308 22.51 -35.30 19.62
CA PHE A 308 22.98 -36.61 19.90
C PHE A 308 24.47 -36.54 20.29
N ILE A 309 24.77 -36.56 21.58
CA ILE A 309 26.11 -36.80 22.08
C ILE A 309 26.36 -38.30 21.98
N SER A 310 27.08 -38.73 20.96
CA SER A 310 27.63 -40.11 20.94
C SER A 310 28.71 -40.20 21.98
N GLY A 311 28.38 -40.81 23.11
CA GLY A 311 29.42 -41.16 24.11
C GLY A 311 30.31 -42.28 23.59
N TYR A 312 31.59 -42.06 23.70
CA TYR A 312 32.55 -43.13 23.73
C TYR A 312 32.73 -43.66 25.16
#